data_4fcbbf56245617f590f4dc1baf515dee
#
_entry.id   4fcbbf56245617f590f4dc1baf515dee
#
_cell.length_a   1.000
_cell.length_b   1.000
_cell.length_c   1.000
_cell.angle_alpha   90.00
_cell.angle_beta   90.00
_cell.angle_gamma   90.00
#
_symmetry.space_group_name_H-M   'P 1'
#
loop_
_entity.id
_entity.type
_entity.pdbx_description
1 polymer ?
#
loop_
_entity_poly.entity_id
_entity_poly.type
_entity_poly.pdbx_seq_one_letter_code
_entity_poly.pdbx_strand_id
1 'polypeptide(L)'
;MSKYTKEEILKSAQENGVEFIRLQFTDVFGIMKNVAITSSQLEKALDNECMFDGSSIDGFVRINESDMYLHPDYDTWTIFPWRKHQNAQTARLICSVYCADNKTPFLGDPRNVLQKVMNEAAEMGYSFNVGPECEFFLFKLDEDGNPTTTTGDEGGYFDLNPIDHGENCRRDICLALEEMGYTIEASHHEVAQGQHEIDFKFDEVMTTADRVMTFKHVVKTYATKHGLHATFMPKPIYGINGSGMHLSLIHISEPTRLDVIS
;
A
#
# COMPACT_ATOMS: atom_id res chain seq x y z
N MET A 1 -1.16 -16.94 -13.69
CA MET A 1 -2.07 -17.72 -12.81
C MET A 1 -2.11 -17.00 -11.48
N SER A 2 -3.28 -16.87 -10.87
CA SER A 2 -3.42 -16.28 -9.53
C SER A 2 -2.59 -17.06 -8.51
N LYS A 3 -1.99 -16.37 -7.55
CA LYS A 3 -1.18 -16.94 -6.46
C LYS A 3 -2.05 -17.76 -5.50
N TYR A 4 -3.31 -17.36 -5.32
CA TYR A 4 -4.26 -18.01 -4.42
C TYR A 4 -5.57 -18.32 -5.15
N THR A 5 -6.19 -19.46 -4.80
CA THR A 5 -7.57 -19.79 -5.12
C THR A 5 -8.50 -19.32 -4.00
N LYS A 6 -9.81 -19.28 -4.25
CA LYS A 6 -10.83 -18.99 -3.24
C LYS A 6 -10.72 -19.95 -2.04
N GLU A 7 -10.55 -21.25 -2.33
CA GLU A 7 -10.45 -22.30 -1.31
C GLU A 7 -9.20 -22.12 -0.43
N GLU A 8 -8.07 -21.73 -1.02
CA GLU A 8 -6.84 -21.47 -0.28
C GLU A 8 -6.96 -20.27 0.64
N ILE A 9 -7.65 -19.19 0.21
CA ILE A 9 -7.92 -18.03 1.05
C ILE A 9 -8.83 -18.39 2.22
N LEU A 10 -9.93 -19.13 1.97
CA LEU A 10 -10.85 -19.58 3.02
C LEU A 10 -10.15 -20.48 4.04
N LYS A 11 -9.33 -21.42 3.55
CA LYS A 11 -8.51 -22.28 4.39
C LYS A 11 -7.49 -21.48 5.21
N SER A 12 -6.77 -20.55 4.58
CA SER A 12 -5.80 -19.67 5.25
C SER A 12 -6.48 -18.85 6.35
N ALA A 13 -7.66 -18.30 6.08
CA ALA A 13 -8.42 -17.54 7.08
C ALA A 13 -8.76 -18.41 8.30
N GLN A 14 -9.22 -19.63 8.08
CA GLN A 14 -9.58 -20.57 9.16
C GLN A 14 -8.36 -21.01 9.97
N GLU A 15 -7.29 -21.43 9.31
CA GLU A 15 -6.07 -21.95 9.96
C GLU A 15 -5.34 -20.89 10.80
N ASN A 16 -5.45 -19.61 10.40
CA ASN A 16 -4.81 -18.51 11.10
C ASN A 16 -5.75 -17.73 12.04
N GLY A 17 -6.98 -18.18 12.23
CA GLY A 17 -7.94 -17.52 13.14
C GLY A 17 -8.27 -16.09 12.70
N VAL A 18 -8.44 -15.86 11.40
CA VAL A 18 -8.82 -14.54 10.87
C VAL A 18 -10.31 -14.29 11.14
N GLU A 19 -10.61 -13.24 11.90
CA GLU A 19 -11.96 -12.84 12.26
C GLU A 19 -12.46 -11.61 11.50
N PHE A 20 -11.53 -10.75 11.05
CA PHE A 20 -11.82 -9.54 10.29
C PHE A 20 -11.02 -9.49 9.00
N ILE A 21 -11.69 -9.10 7.92
CA ILE A 21 -11.07 -8.89 6.62
C ILE A 21 -11.31 -7.43 6.19
N ARG A 22 -10.27 -6.74 5.81
CA ARG A 22 -10.34 -5.41 5.22
C ARG A 22 -10.32 -5.50 3.71
N LEU A 23 -11.44 -5.17 3.09
CA LEU A 23 -11.54 -4.97 1.65
C LEU A 23 -11.07 -3.55 1.35
N GLN A 24 -9.86 -3.42 0.83
CA GLN A 24 -9.16 -2.16 0.64
C GLN A 24 -9.25 -1.69 -0.81
N PHE A 25 -9.43 -0.40 -1.02
CA PHE A 25 -9.40 0.24 -2.34
C PHE A 25 -8.86 1.67 -2.19
N THR A 26 -8.55 2.34 -3.29
CA THR A 26 -7.91 3.67 -3.27
C THR A 26 -8.83 4.69 -3.92
N ASP A 27 -8.98 5.88 -3.29
CA ASP A 27 -9.71 6.99 -3.89
C ASP A 27 -8.83 7.79 -4.89
N VAL A 28 -9.43 8.80 -5.53
CA VAL A 28 -8.75 9.64 -6.54
C VAL A 28 -7.60 10.47 -5.98
N PHE A 29 -7.54 10.66 -4.66
CA PHE A 29 -6.46 11.38 -3.97
C PHE A 29 -5.33 10.44 -3.51
N GLY A 30 -5.38 9.16 -3.85
CA GLY A 30 -4.40 8.18 -3.39
C GLY A 30 -4.55 7.82 -1.91
N ILE A 31 -5.73 7.98 -1.33
CA ILE A 31 -6.01 7.59 0.05
C ILE A 31 -6.63 6.20 0.06
N MET A 32 -6.01 5.29 0.81
CA MET A 32 -6.55 3.95 0.99
C MET A 32 -7.79 3.98 1.88
N LYS A 33 -8.88 3.49 1.35
CA LYS A 33 -10.17 3.27 2.02
C LYS A 33 -10.35 1.78 2.31
N ASN A 34 -11.30 1.44 3.16
CA ASN A 34 -11.69 0.04 3.35
C ASN A 34 -13.12 -0.13 3.83
N VAL A 35 -13.70 -1.26 3.47
CA VAL A 35 -14.87 -1.85 4.13
C VAL A 35 -14.37 -3.05 4.92
N ALA A 36 -14.73 -3.14 6.19
CA ALA A 36 -14.36 -4.28 7.03
C ALA A 36 -15.53 -5.27 7.11
N ILE A 37 -15.22 -6.54 6.89
CA ILE A 37 -16.19 -7.65 7.01
C ILE A 37 -15.70 -8.65 8.04
N THR A 38 -16.61 -9.43 8.60
CA THR A 38 -16.27 -10.60 9.42
C THR A 38 -15.95 -11.82 8.56
N SER A 39 -15.26 -12.81 9.12
CA SER A 39 -14.89 -14.04 8.42
C SER A 39 -16.10 -14.77 7.82
N SER A 40 -17.28 -14.67 8.44
CA SER A 40 -18.51 -15.25 7.92
C SER A 40 -19.01 -14.66 6.59
N GLN A 41 -18.52 -13.47 6.21
CA GLN A 41 -18.85 -12.81 4.95
C GLN A 41 -17.74 -12.95 3.89
N LEU A 42 -16.63 -13.61 4.23
CA LEU A 42 -15.47 -13.70 3.33
C LEU A 42 -15.81 -14.43 2.04
N GLU A 43 -16.54 -15.55 2.11
CA GLU A 43 -16.92 -16.31 0.92
C GLU A 43 -17.74 -15.46 -0.06
N LYS A 44 -18.74 -14.75 0.45
CA LYS A 44 -19.56 -13.82 -0.33
C LYS A 44 -18.72 -12.70 -0.98
N ALA A 45 -17.74 -12.15 -0.24
CA ALA A 45 -16.86 -11.13 -0.77
C ALA A 45 -15.97 -11.67 -1.91
N LEU A 46 -15.43 -12.90 -1.76
CA LEU A 46 -14.65 -13.57 -2.80
C LEU A 46 -15.48 -13.86 -4.07
N ASP A 47 -16.79 -13.99 -3.95
CA ASP A 47 -17.71 -14.12 -5.10
C ASP A 47 -18.12 -12.76 -5.71
N ASN A 48 -17.44 -11.67 -5.35
CA ASN A 48 -17.69 -10.30 -5.82
C ASN A 48 -19.10 -9.77 -5.44
N GLU A 49 -19.64 -10.23 -4.33
CA GLU A 49 -20.99 -9.86 -3.88
C GLU A 49 -20.94 -8.81 -2.73
N CYS A 50 -19.80 -8.19 -2.48
CA CYS A 50 -19.67 -7.15 -1.47
C CYS A 50 -20.04 -5.78 -2.06
N MET A 51 -21.24 -5.33 -1.76
CA MET A 51 -21.76 -4.02 -2.15
C MET A 51 -21.42 -2.97 -1.08
N PHE A 52 -21.17 -1.73 -1.51
CA PHE A 52 -20.97 -0.58 -0.62
C PHE A 52 -21.52 0.69 -1.26
N ASP A 53 -21.77 1.72 -0.43
CA ASP A 53 -22.17 3.05 -0.88
C ASP A 53 -20.93 3.89 -1.20
N GLY A 54 -20.73 4.23 -2.48
CA GLY A 54 -19.63 5.06 -2.96
C GLY A 54 -19.93 6.55 -2.95
N SER A 55 -21.15 6.99 -2.65
CA SER A 55 -21.59 8.39 -2.82
C SER A 55 -20.88 9.40 -1.91
N SER A 56 -20.32 8.94 -0.79
CA SER A 56 -19.57 9.78 0.15
C SER A 56 -18.05 9.76 -0.08
N ILE A 57 -17.60 9.14 -1.17
CA ILE A 57 -16.18 9.09 -1.54
C ILE A 57 -15.92 10.13 -2.63
N ASP A 58 -15.02 11.06 -2.35
CA ASP A 58 -14.65 12.11 -3.30
C ASP A 58 -14.18 11.52 -4.64
N GLY A 59 -14.75 12.04 -5.73
CA GLY A 59 -14.44 11.59 -7.08
C GLY A 59 -15.14 10.30 -7.52
N PHE A 60 -15.97 9.69 -6.65
CA PHE A 60 -16.77 8.52 -6.99
C PHE A 60 -18.13 8.95 -7.56
N VAL A 61 -19.17 8.20 -7.28
CA VAL A 61 -20.52 8.38 -7.84
C VAL A 61 -21.38 9.35 -7.04
N ARG A 62 -22.52 9.78 -7.61
CA ARG A 62 -23.53 10.59 -6.92
C ARG A 62 -24.53 9.69 -6.17
N ILE A 63 -25.31 10.30 -5.25
CA ILE A 63 -26.32 9.61 -4.42
C ILE A 63 -27.31 8.75 -5.23
N ASN A 64 -27.67 9.16 -6.42
CA ASN A 64 -28.59 8.41 -7.28
C ASN A 64 -28.00 7.15 -7.95
N GLU A 65 -26.68 6.96 -7.84
CA GLU A 65 -25.94 5.82 -8.39
C GLU A 65 -24.95 5.27 -7.35
N SER A 66 -25.34 5.31 -6.06
CA SER A 66 -24.45 5.09 -4.94
C SER A 66 -23.92 3.65 -4.78
N ASP A 67 -24.68 2.68 -5.25
CA ASP A 67 -24.35 1.27 -5.09
C ASP A 67 -23.17 0.89 -5.98
N MET A 68 -22.14 0.36 -5.36
CA MET A 68 -20.91 -0.11 -6.02
C MET A 68 -20.49 -1.45 -5.44
N TYR A 69 -19.65 -2.19 -6.17
CA TYR A 69 -19.16 -3.49 -5.75
C TYR A 69 -17.63 -3.51 -5.62
N LEU A 70 -17.14 -4.27 -4.66
CA LEU A 70 -15.73 -4.56 -4.47
C LEU A 70 -15.41 -5.95 -5.03
N HIS A 71 -14.46 -5.98 -5.99
CA HIS A 71 -13.92 -7.22 -6.54
C HIS A 71 -12.53 -7.47 -5.98
N PRO A 72 -12.37 -8.39 -5.01
CA PRO A 72 -11.09 -8.69 -4.41
C PRO A 72 -10.11 -9.32 -5.40
N ASP A 73 -8.89 -8.81 -5.39
CA ASP A 73 -7.76 -9.45 -6.03
C ASP A 73 -7.15 -10.47 -5.05
N TYR A 74 -7.26 -11.75 -5.38
CA TYR A 74 -6.85 -12.86 -4.53
C TYR A 74 -5.34 -12.86 -4.25
N ASP A 75 -4.53 -12.38 -5.18
CA ASP A 75 -3.07 -12.32 -5.06
C ASP A 75 -2.61 -11.34 -3.98
N THR A 76 -3.52 -10.46 -3.54
CA THR A 76 -3.28 -9.49 -2.49
C THR A 76 -3.65 -9.96 -1.09
N TRP A 77 -4.14 -11.21 -0.93
CA TRP A 77 -4.45 -11.78 0.39
C TRP A 77 -3.25 -11.71 1.33
N THR A 78 -3.42 -11.05 2.48
CA THR A 78 -2.33 -10.87 3.45
C THR A 78 -2.91 -10.73 4.86
N ILE A 79 -2.33 -11.46 5.82
CA ILE A 79 -2.63 -11.32 7.26
C ILE A 79 -1.71 -10.24 7.82
N PHE A 80 -2.26 -9.28 8.58
CA PHE A 80 -1.47 -8.18 9.11
C PHE A 80 -0.54 -8.62 10.24
N PRO A 81 0.79 -8.45 10.11
CA PRO A 81 1.75 -8.93 11.11
C PRO A 81 1.64 -8.23 12.46
N TRP A 82 1.21 -6.98 12.49
CA TRP A 82 1.10 -6.21 13.74
C TRP A 82 -0.08 -6.58 14.63
N ARG A 83 -0.91 -7.55 14.23
CA ARG A 83 -2.05 -8.06 14.99
C ARG A 83 -1.92 -9.54 15.39
N LYS A 84 -0.74 -10.15 15.20
CA LYS A 84 -0.49 -11.57 15.44
C LYS A 84 -0.78 -12.09 16.85
N HIS A 85 -0.72 -11.21 17.86
CA HIS A 85 -0.89 -11.60 19.26
C HIS A 85 -2.28 -11.28 19.80
N GLN A 86 -3.22 -10.87 18.95
CA GLN A 86 -4.62 -10.67 19.33
C GLN A 86 -5.41 -11.94 19.08
N ASN A 87 -6.42 -12.18 19.92
CA ASN A 87 -7.28 -13.37 19.81
C ASN A 87 -8.07 -13.45 18.49
N ALA A 88 -8.08 -12.38 17.70
CA ALA A 88 -8.73 -12.29 16.39
C ALA A 88 -7.77 -11.66 15.38
N GLN A 89 -7.27 -12.45 14.44
CA GLN A 89 -6.41 -11.96 13.37
C GLN A 89 -7.19 -11.09 12.39
N THR A 90 -6.49 -10.16 11.78
CA THR A 90 -7.04 -9.33 10.71
C THR A 90 -6.24 -9.54 9.43
N ALA A 91 -6.96 -9.83 8.33
CA ALA A 91 -6.38 -9.90 6.99
C ALA A 91 -6.90 -8.76 6.11
N ARG A 92 -6.35 -8.66 4.91
CA ARG A 92 -6.84 -7.75 3.89
C ARG A 92 -6.89 -8.41 2.52
N LEU A 93 -7.72 -7.86 1.65
CA LEU A 93 -7.69 -8.02 0.20
C LEU A 93 -7.75 -6.62 -0.43
N ILE A 94 -6.95 -6.36 -1.44
CA ILE A 94 -7.11 -5.16 -2.26
C ILE A 94 -8.16 -5.46 -3.32
N CYS A 95 -9.03 -4.48 -3.56
CA CYS A 95 -10.18 -4.64 -4.44
C CYS A 95 -10.13 -3.62 -5.56
N SER A 96 -10.61 -4.01 -6.72
CA SER A 96 -11.06 -3.10 -7.76
C SER A 96 -12.53 -2.75 -7.55
N VAL A 97 -12.90 -1.51 -7.90
CA VAL A 97 -14.28 -1.00 -7.72
C VAL A 97 -15.06 -1.17 -9.03
N TYR A 98 -16.29 -1.66 -8.90
CA TYR A 98 -17.21 -1.89 -10.01
C TYR A 98 -18.51 -1.10 -9.82
N CYS A 99 -19.14 -0.73 -10.93
CA CYS A 99 -20.43 -0.03 -10.94
C CYS A 99 -21.58 -0.91 -10.41
N ALA A 100 -22.76 -0.33 -10.24
CA ALA A 100 -23.96 -0.98 -9.69
C ALA A 100 -24.42 -2.24 -10.45
N ASP A 101 -24.03 -2.39 -11.71
CA ASP A 101 -24.30 -3.60 -12.52
C ASP A 101 -23.41 -4.80 -12.13
N ASN A 102 -22.46 -4.60 -11.23
CA ASN A 102 -21.46 -5.57 -10.79
C ASN A 102 -20.63 -6.20 -11.94
N LYS A 103 -20.51 -5.50 -13.07
CA LYS A 103 -19.80 -5.97 -14.29
C LYS A 103 -18.88 -4.92 -14.89
N THR A 104 -19.30 -3.66 -14.85
CA THR A 104 -18.56 -2.56 -15.45
C THR A 104 -17.52 -2.02 -14.46
N PRO A 105 -16.20 -2.07 -14.78
CA PRO A 105 -15.18 -1.46 -13.94
C PRO A 105 -15.43 0.04 -13.79
N PHE A 106 -15.35 0.55 -12.57
CA PHE A 106 -15.49 1.97 -12.31
C PHE A 106 -14.21 2.72 -12.68
N LEU A 107 -14.28 3.65 -13.63
CA LEU A 107 -13.12 4.39 -14.14
C LEU A 107 -12.63 5.50 -13.19
N GLY A 108 -13.33 5.77 -12.11
CA GLY A 108 -12.84 6.62 -11.01
C GLY A 108 -11.92 5.89 -10.02
N ASP A 109 -11.80 4.56 -10.15
CA ASP A 109 -10.85 3.77 -9.39
C ASP A 109 -9.46 3.82 -10.06
N PRO A 110 -8.42 4.36 -9.38
CA PRO A 110 -7.07 4.42 -9.93
C PRO A 110 -6.52 3.05 -10.37
N ARG A 111 -6.90 1.98 -9.67
CA ARG A 111 -6.49 0.62 -10.00
C ARG A 111 -7.07 0.16 -11.35
N ASN A 112 -8.33 0.48 -11.62
CA ASN A 112 -8.96 0.19 -12.92
C ASN A 112 -8.36 1.04 -14.05
N VAL A 113 -7.96 2.29 -13.77
CA VAL A 113 -7.24 3.13 -14.74
C VAL A 113 -5.89 2.52 -15.09
N LEU A 114 -5.13 2.07 -14.09
CA LEU A 114 -3.86 1.39 -14.32
C LEU A 114 -4.05 0.09 -15.12
N GLN A 115 -5.04 -0.73 -14.78
CA GLN A 115 -5.35 -1.97 -15.50
C GLN A 115 -5.67 -1.70 -16.97
N LYS A 116 -6.39 -0.62 -17.26
CA LYS A 116 -6.67 -0.21 -18.65
C LYS A 116 -5.39 0.10 -19.42
N VAL A 117 -4.47 0.88 -18.82
CA VAL A 117 -3.18 1.22 -19.46
C VAL A 117 -2.32 -0.02 -19.64
N MET A 118 -2.31 -0.94 -18.68
CA MET A 118 -1.60 -2.22 -18.80
C MET A 118 -2.12 -3.06 -19.95
N ASN A 119 -3.45 -3.10 -20.15
CA ASN A 119 -4.04 -3.82 -21.27
C ASN A 119 -3.64 -3.19 -22.63
N GLU A 120 -3.66 -1.85 -22.73
CA GLU A 120 -3.21 -1.13 -23.92
C GLU A 120 -1.73 -1.42 -24.22
N ALA A 121 -0.87 -1.43 -23.19
CA ALA A 121 0.54 -1.79 -23.35
C ALA A 121 0.72 -3.25 -23.80
N ALA A 122 -0.06 -4.18 -23.24
CA ALA A 122 -0.02 -5.59 -23.62
C ALA A 122 -0.43 -5.81 -25.09
N GLU A 123 -1.41 -5.07 -25.59
CA GLU A 123 -1.78 -5.07 -27.03
C GLU A 123 -0.64 -4.58 -27.92
N MET A 124 0.22 -3.71 -27.42
CA MET A 124 1.44 -3.24 -28.09
C MET A 124 2.64 -4.21 -27.92
N GLY A 125 2.49 -5.29 -27.14
CA GLY A 125 3.56 -6.26 -26.85
C GLY A 125 4.49 -5.86 -25.68
N TYR A 126 4.04 -4.99 -24.78
CA TYR A 126 4.84 -4.53 -23.63
C TYR A 126 4.24 -4.96 -22.30
N SER A 127 5.12 -5.20 -21.32
CA SER A 127 4.80 -5.27 -19.91
C SER A 127 5.69 -4.30 -19.13
N PHE A 128 5.25 -3.87 -17.95
CA PHE A 128 5.97 -2.93 -17.12
C PHE A 128 6.38 -3.54 -15.79
N ASN A 129 7.65 -3.35 -15.42
CA ASN A 129 8.10 -3.49 -14.03
C ASN A 129 8.50 -2.11 -13.51
N VAL A 130 8.19 -1.85 -12.24
CA VAL A 130 8.42 -0.55 -11.60
C VAL A 130 9.10 -0.78 -10.25
N GLY A 131 10.20 -0.05 -10.00
CA GLY A 131 10.89 0.02 -8.72
C GLY A 131 10.73 1.42 -8.11
N PRO A 132 9.98 1.59 -7.03
CA PRO A 132 9.82 2.86 -6.36
C PRO A 132 10.83 3.00 -5.21
N GLU A 133 11.35 4.22 -5.02
CA GLU A 133 12.14 4.65 -3.88
C GLU A 133 11.29 5.67 -3.11
N CYS A 134 10.77 5.29 -1.94
CA CYS A 134 9.76 6.07 -1.24
C CYS A 134 10.36 6.71 0.02
N GLU A 135 10.57 8.03 -0.02
CA GLU A 135 11.02 8.80 1.12
C GLU A 135 9.85 9.29 1.99
N PHE A 136 10.10 9.45 3.28
CA PHE A 136 9.12 9.94 4.25
C PHE A 136 9.78 10.61 5.45
N PHE A 137 9.03 11.47 6.15
CA PHE A 137 9.46 12.07 7.40
C PHE A 137 8.80 11.38 8.60
N LEU A 138 9.57 11.28 9.69
CA LEU A 138 9.10 10.92 11.02
C LEU A 138 9.16 12.14 11.95
N PHE A 139 7.99 12.60 12.40
CA PHE A 139 7.88 13.73 13.31
C PHE A 139 7.45 13.28 14.71
N LYS A 140 7.85 14.05 15.72
CA LYS A 140 7.33 13.90 17.08
C LYS A 140 5.86 14.31 17.14
N LEU A 141 5.13 13.71 18.07
CA LEU A 141 3.81 14.17 18.48
C LEU A 141 3.98 15.22 19.59
N ASP A 142 3.01 16.11 19.73
CA ASP A 142 2.90 16.99 20.91
C ASP A 142 2.37 16.23 22.14
N GLU A 143 2.21 16.94 23.27
CA GLU A 143 1.73 16.37 24.53
C GLU A 143 0.28 15.82 24.44
N ASP A 144 -0.49 16.35 23.50
CA ASP A 144 -1.87 15.93 23.22
C ASP A 144 -1.95 14.80 22.18
N GLY A 145 -0.80 14.38 21.61
CA GLY A 145 -0.71 13.34 20.58
C GLY A 145 -0.97 13.85 19.16
N ASN A 146 -0.96 15.16 18.92
CA ASN A 146 -1.14 15.71 17.58
C ASN A 146 0.19 15.72 16.82
N PRO A 147 0.16 15.59 15.46
CA PRO A 147 1.34 15.71 14.62
C PRO A 147 2.00 17.10 14.73
N THR A 148 3.33 17.10 14.82
CA THR A 148 4.15 18.32 14.73
C THR A 148 5.05 18.29 13.50
N THR A 149 5.85 19.32 13.27
CA THR A 149 6.98 19.33 12.32
C THR A 149 8.32 19.22 13.02
N THR A 150 8.32 18.84 14.31
CA THR A 150 9.54 18.63 15.09
C THR A 150 10.15 17.28 14.76
N THR A 151 11.39 17.27 14.25
CA THR A 151 12.14 16.05 13.97
C THR A 151 12.64 15.40 15.26
N GLY A 152 12.87 14.10 15.20
CA GLY A 152 13.39 13.34 16.35
C GLY A 152 14.89 13.48 16.56
N ASP A 153 15.62 13.83 15.51
CA ASP A 153 17.08 13.76 15.43
C ASP A 153 17.67 14.95 14.66
N GLU A 154 18.99 14.99 14.60
CA GLU A 154 19.79 15.89 13.80
C GLU A 154 20.60 15.10 12.75
N GLY A 155 20.16 13.90 12.41
CA GLY A 155 20.78 13.01 11.45
C GLY A 155 20.82 13.58 10.03
N GLY A 156 21.75 13.08 9.25
CA GLY A 156 21.92 13.33 7.83
C GLY A 156 22.07 12.02 7.06
N TYR A 157 22.45 12.13 5.80
CA TYR A 157 22.52 11.01 4.87
C TYR A 157 23.38 9.86 5.36
N PHE A 158 22.77 8.68 5.52
CA PHE A 158 23.41 7.45 6.01
C PHE A 158 23.91 7.48 7.47
N ASP A 159 23.47 8.45 8.27
CA ASP A 159 23.75 8.42 9.69
C ASP A 159 23.08 7.23 10.37
N LEU A 160 23.69 6.79 11.48
CA LEU A 160 23.25 5.64 12.25
C LEU A 160 22.98 6.03 13.71
N ASN A 161 22.42 5.11 14.49
CA ASN A 161 22.25 5.27 15.93
C ASN A 161 23.62 5.50 16.63
N PRO A 162 23.77 6.45 17.60
CA PRO A 162 22.68 7.15 18.30
C PRO A 162 22.21 8.45 17.66
N ILE A 163 22.70 8.88 16.51
CA ILE A 163 22.27 10.13 15.86
C ILE A 163 20.91 9.91 15.20
N ASP A 164 20.74 8.83 14.43
CA ASP A 164 19.48 8.44 13.81
C ASP A 164 18.51 7.84 14.84
N HIS A 165 17.56 8.62 15.32
CA HIS A 165 16.55 8.15 16.26
C HIS A 165 15.39 7.38 15.59
N GLY A 166 15.28 7.41 14.26
CA GLY A 166 14.27 6.69 13.48
C GLY A 166 14.64 5.24 13.14
N GLU A 167 15.88 4.81 13.37
CA GLU A 167 16.39 3.49 12.98
C GLU A 167 15.54 2.33 13.48
N ASN A 168 15.13 2.34 14.75
CA ASN A 168 14.29 1.26 15.30
C ASN A 168 12.91 1.20 14.63
N CYS A 169 12.33 2.37 14.33
CA CYS A 169 11.04 2.42 13.63
C CYS A 169 11.19 1.87 12.20
N ARG A 170 12.23 2.28 11.46
CA ARG A 170 12.50 1.75 10.12
C ARG A 170 12.74 0.24 10.13
N ARG A 171 13.54 -0.27 11.08
CA ARG A 171 13.78 -1.71 11.22
C ARG A 171 12.46 -2.48 11.40
N ASP A 172 11.59 -2.03 12.28
CA ASP A 172 10.32 -2.71 12.54
C ASP A 172 9.38 -2.63 11.34
N ILE A 173 9.43 -1.53 10.56
CA ILE A 173 8.74 -1.39 9.27
C ILE A 173 9.26 -2.41 8.27
N CYS A 174 10.58 -2.51 8.08
CA CYS A 174 11.21 -3.45 7.15
C CYS A 174 10.82 -4.90 7.46
N LEU A 175 10.92 -5.32 8.73
CA LEU A 175 10.56 -6.68 9.15
C LEU A 175 9.07 -6.98 8.90
N ALA A 176 8.19 -6.01 9.14
CA ALA A 176 6.77 -6.18 8.86
C ALA A 176 6.49 -6.30 7.36
N LEU A 177 7.19 -5.51 6.53
CA LEU A 177 7.06 -5.58 5.08
C LEU A 177 7.57 -6.91 4.52
N GLU A 178 8.73 -7.40 5.01
CA GLU A 178 9.25 -8.72 4.62
C GLU A 178 8.27 -9.84 4.97
N GLU A 179 7.65 -9.77 6.15
CA GLU A 179 6.61 -10.71 6.54
C GLU A 179 5.37 -10.65 5.62
N MET A 180 5.10 -9.49 5.03
CA MET A 180 4.04 -9.29 4.04
C MET A 180 4.49 -9.64 2.61
N GLY A 181 5.70 -10.21 2.42
CA GLY A 181 6.21 -10.70 1.15
C GLY A 181 6.93 -9.65 0.29
N TYR A 182 7.40 -8.55 0.92
CA TYR A 182 8.32 -7.63 0.25
C TYR A 182 9.75 -8.19 0.29
N THR A 183 10.55 -7.79 -0.67
CA THR A 183 12.01 -7.94 -0.61
C THR A 183 12.58 -6.54 -0.36
N ILE A 184 13.06 -6.29 0.84
CA ILE A 184 13.70 -5.01 1.18
C ILE A 184 15.13 -5.01 0.63
N GLU A 185 15.51 -3.94 -0.06
CA GLU A 185 16.83 -3.75 -0.67
C GLU A 185 17.71 -2.79 0.14
N ALA A 186 17.13 -1.70 0.64
CA ALA A 186 17.83 -0.73 1.49
C ALA A 186 16.89 -0.08 2.51
N SER A 187 17.50 0.45 3.58
CA SER A 187 16.82 1.25 4.60
C SER A 187 17.84 2.17 5.25
N HIS A 188 17.67 3.48 5.14
CA HIS A 188 18.63 4.45 5.65
C HIS A 188 17.98 5.75 6.09
N HIS A 189 18.76 6.56 6.82
CA HIS A 189 18.45 7.96 7.09
C HIS A 189 18.73 8.78 5.84
N GLU A 190 17.84 9.72 5.50
CA GLU A 190 17.96 10.63 4.38
C GLU A 190 18.69 11.93 4.75
N VAL A 191 18.84 12.85 3.78
CA VAL A 191 19.63 14.08 3.94
C VAL A 191 19.03 15.02 4.98
N ALA A 192 17.70 15.16 5.02
CA ALA A 192 17.05 16.05 5.97
C ALA A 192 16.85 15.36 7.33
N GLN A 193 16.93 16.15 8.40
CA GLN A 193 16.61 15.68 9.76
C GLN A 193 15.25 15.04 9.82
N GLY A 194 15.15 13.84 10.40
CA GLY A 194 13.93 13.05 10.50
C GLY A 194 13.39 12.52 9.17
N GLN A 195 14.18 12.58 8.10
CA GLN A 195 13.83 12.02 6.79
C GLN A 195 14.45 10.63 6.63
N HIS A 196 13.69 9.72 6.06
CA HIS A 196 14.02 8.29 5.94
C HIS A 196 13.60 7.75 4.59
N GLU A 197 14.29 6.69 4.15
CA GLU A 197 13.99 5.94 2.95
C GLU A 197 14.02 4.44 3.23
N ILE A 198 13.12 3.72 2.55
CA ILE A 198 13.13 2.26 2.53
C ILE A 198 12.82 1.83 1.10
N ASP A 199 13.78 1.14 0.49
CA ASP A 199 13.69 0.62 -0.86
C ASP A 199 13.31 -0.84 -0.86
N PHE A 200 12.41 -1.20 -1.76
CA PHE A 200 12.01 -2.59 -1.97
C PHE A 200 12.04 -2.94 -3.45
N LYS A 201 12.35 -4.21 -3.71
CA LYS A 201 12.54 -4.74 -5.05
C LYS A 201 11.35 -4.43 -5.95
N PHE A 202 11.67 -4.05 -7.19
CA PHE A 202 10.71 -3.86 -8.26
C PHE A 202 9.83 -5.09 -8.50
N ASP A 203 8.64 -4.87 -9.02
CA ASP A 203 7.73 -5.92 -9.45
C ASP A 203 6.87 -5.40 -10.63
N GLU A 204 5.99 -6.24 -11.12
CA GLU A 204 4.98 -5.87 -12.09
C GLU A 204 4.19 -4.66 -11.58
N VAL A 205 3.81 -3.76 -12.48
CA VAL A 205 3.34 -2.40 -12.13
C VAL A 205 2.10 -2.39 -11.23
N MET A 206 1.13 -3.29 -11.40
CA MET A 206 -0.05 -3.37 -10.52
C MET A 206 0.34 -3.83 -9.12
N THR A 207 1.17 -4.86 -9.04
CA THR A 207 1.72 -5.36 -7.77
C THR A 207 2.50 -4.26 -7.06
N THR A 208 3.32 -3.51 -7.79
CA THR A 208 4.09 -2.39 -7.22
C THR A 208 3.18 -1.25 -6.74
N ALA A 209 2.15 -0.89 -7.49
CA ALA A 209 1.18 0.14 -7.07
C ALA A 209 0.47 -0.26 -5.77
N ASP A 210 0.00 -1.51 -5.68
CA ASP A 210 -0.61 -2.07 -4.47
C ASP A 210 0.38 -2.10 -3.30
N ARG A 211 1.66 -2.42 -3.57
CA ARG A 211 2.74 -2.40 -2.57
C ARG A 211 3.03 -1.00 -2.06
N VAL A 212 3.10 0.01 -2.90
CA VAL A 212 3.30 1.41 -2.47
C VAL A 212 2.18 1.86 -1.54
N MET A 213 0.93 1.56 -1.88
CA MET A 213 -0.21 1.90 -1.01
C MET A 213 -0.15 1.16 0.33
N THR A 214 0.23 -0.10 0.32
CA THR A 214 0.45 -0.92 1.52
C THR A 214 1.63 -0.39 2.34
N PHE A 215 2.75 -0.07 1.71
CA PHE A 215 3.93 0.53 2.32
C PHE A 215 3.58 1.79 3.12
N LYS A 216 2.86 2.73 2.50
CA LYS A 216 2.39 3.94 3.19
C LYS A 216 1.55 3.63 4.44
N HIS A 217 0.72 2.59 4.38
CA HIS A 217 -0.09 2.16 5.52
C HIS A 217 0.77 1.54 6.63
N VAL A 218 1.72 0.68 6.28
CA VAL A 218 2.65 0.04 7.23
C VAL A 218 3.51 1.07 7.93
N VAL A 219 4.14 1.99 7.17
CA VAL A 219 4.97 3.08 7.72
C VAL A 219 4.19 3.90 8.74
N LYS A 220 2.99 4.36 8.41
CA LYS A 220 2.14 5.13 9.35
C LYS A 220 1.74 4.31 10.58
N THR A 221 1.44 3.03 10.39
CA THR A 221 1.06 2.14 11.50
C THR A 221 2.20 1.94 12.49
N TYR A 222 3.41 1.70 12.00
CA TYR A 222 4.57 1.50 12.86
C TYR A 222 5.08 2.82 13.45
N ALA A 223 5.05 3.91 12.71
CA ALA A 223 5.34 5.23 13.28
C ALA A 223 4.44 5.52 14.50
N THR A 224 3.14 5.29 14.38
CA THR A 224 2.20 5.44 15.50
C THR A 224 2.56 4.54 16.70
N LYS A 225 3.00 3.29 16.46
CA LYS A 225 3.45 2.39 17.53
C LYS A 225 4.71 2.88 18.25
N HIS A 226 5.56 3.62 17.54
CA HIS A 226 6.76 4.25 18.09
C HIS A 226 6.51 5.66 18.65
N GLY A 227 5.24 6.11 18.74
CA GLY A 227 4.90 7.44 19.22
C GLY A 227 5.30 8.57 18.27
N LEU A 228 5.36 8.27 16.97
CA LEU A 228 5.77 9.18 15.90
C LEU A 228 4.63 9.37 14.89
N HIS A 229 4.71 10.47 14.15
CA HIS A 229 3.89 10.74 12.98
C HIS A 229 4.69 10.59 11.69
N ALA A 230 4.25 9.71 10.80
CA ALA A 230 4.87 9.57 9.48
C ALA A 230 4.08 10.34 8.42
N THR A 231 4.80 11.10 7.59
CA THR A 231 4.21 11.80 6.45
C THR A 231 4.99 11.55 5.16
N PHE A 232 4.24 11.40 4.07
CA PHE A 232 4.73 11.34 2.69
C PHE A 232 4.52 12.67 1.96
N MET A 233 4.29 13.76 2.69
CA MET A 233 4.20 15.10 2.11
C MET A 233 5.53 15.46 1.46
N PRO A 234 5.55 15.86 0.19
CA PRO A 234 6.83 16.09 -0.53
C PRO A 234 7.71 17.17 0.10
N LYS A 235 7.12 18.19 0.70
CA LYS A 235 7.85 19.31 1.31
C LYS A 235 7.21 19.72 2.64
N PRO A 236 7.32 18.92 3.70
CA PRO A 236 6.66 19.24 4.98
C PRO A 236 7.35 20.38 5.74
N ILE A 237 8.65 20.61 5.48
CA ILE A 237 9.43 21.69 6.09
C ILE A 237 10.06 22.54 4.98
N TYR A 238 9.85 23.85 5.07
CA TYR A 238 10.49 24.79 4.15
C TYR A 238 11.99 24.92 4.41
N GLY A 239 12.80 25.03 3.36
CA GLY A 239 14.24 25.33 3.46
C GLY A 239 15.16 24.10 3.62
N ILE A 240 14.63 22.89 3.82
CA ILE A 240 15.41 21.64 3.86
C ILE A 240 15.04 20.71 2.69
N ASN A 241 15.71 19.57 2.53
CA ASN A 241 15.36 18.58 1.51
C ASN A 241 13.93 18.08 1.70
N GLY A 242 13.24 17.80 0.61
CA GLY A 242 11.91 17.22 0.60
C GLY A 242 11.96 15.74 0.25
N SER A 243 10.85 15.04 0.45
CA SER A 243 10.72 13.62 0.12
C SER A 243 10.46 13.44 -1.37
N GLY A 244 11.34 12.66 -2.02
CA GLY A 244 11.17 12.16 -3.36
C GLY A 244 10.30 10.89 -3.40
N MET A 245 9.92 10.52 -4.61
CA MET A 245 9.47 9.20 -4.99
C MET A 245 10.05 8.93 -6.37
N HIS A 246 11.30 8.46 -6.39
CA HIS A 246 11.96 8.11 -7.63
C HIS A 246 11.37 6.80 -8.19
N LEU A 247 11.29 6.69 -9.50
CA LEU A 247 10.75 5.50 -10.15
C LEU A 247 11.76 4.99 -11.18
N SER A 248 12.19 3.75 -11.01
CA SER A 248 12.87 2.99 -12.04
C SER A 248 11.81 2.23 -12.86
N LEU A 249 11.85 2.40 -14.18
CA LEU A 249 10.92 1.75 -15.11
C LEU A 249 11.68 0.76 -15.99
N ILE A 250 11.25 -0.49 -15.97
CA ILE A 250 11.76 -1.54 -16.83
C ILE A 250 10.60 -2.03 -17.70
N HIS A 251 10.72 -1.89 -19.02
CA HIS A 251 9.76 -2.46 -19.96
C HIS A 251 10.37 -3.69 -20.65
N ILE A 252 9.58 -4.72 -20.85
CA ILE A 252 9.95 -5.93 -21.55
C ILE A 252 9.12 -6.01 -22.82
N SER A 253 9.80 -5.99 -24.00
CA SER A 253 9.14 -6.30 -25.27
C SER A 253 9.34 -7.78 -25.60
N GLU A 254 8.28 -8.49 -25.93
CA GLU A 254 8.40 -9.85 -26.48
C GLU A 254 8.79 -9.82 -27.97
N PRO A 255 9.70 -10.70 -28.43
CA PRO A 255 10.53 -11.62 -27.69
C PRO A 255 11.94 -11.07 -27.39
N THR A 256 12.26 -10.92 -26.12
CA THR A 256 13.63 -10.81 -25.56
C THR A 256 14.52 -9.65 -26.02
N ARG A 257 14.35 -8.46 -25.43
CA ARG A 257 15.48 -7.58 -25.14
C ARG A 257 15.22 -6.82 -23.84
N LEU A 258 16.05 -7.05 -22.83
CA LEU A 258 16.23 -6.16 -21.69
C LEU A 258 16.96 -4.92 -22.20
N ASP A 259 16.23 -3.84 -22.49
CA ASP A 259 16.82 -2.53 -22.65
C ASP A 259 16.73 -1.82 -21.28
N VAL A 260 17.86 -1.87 -20.57
CA VAL A 260 18.05 -1.07 -19.33
C VAL A 260 18.28 0.36 -19.79
N ILE A 261 17.35 1.26 -19.48
CA ILE A 261 17.57 2.70 -19.59
C ILE A 261 18.02 3.16 -18.18
N SER A 262 19.30 3.49 -18.08
CA SER A 262 19.90 4.19 -16.94
C SER A 262 19.62 5.69 -17.05
#